data_b35faacd31f52242fc98ea8817e60c15
#
_entry.id   b35faacd31f52242fc98ea8817e60c15
#
_cell.length_a   1.000
_cell.length_b   1.000
_cell.length_c   1.000
_cell.angle_alpha   90.00
_cell.angle_beta   90.00
_cell.angle_gamma   90.00
#
_symmetry.space_group_name_H-M   'P 1'
#
loop_
_entity.id
_entity.type
_entity.pdbx_description
1 polymer ?
#
loop_
_entity_poly.entity_id
_entity_poly.type
_entity_poly.pdbx_seq_one_letter_code
_entity_poly.pdbx_strand_id
1 'polypeptide(L)'
;MTSGEHNRVFGFTNEELKKTIGVRLNRELYLCYYIIYTIMMQFYQDSATYSYIEYVKIDDVIQAVDQGLAAVISQIEVLVLSEIEENSFKTLALMWEDLPMITTEESTIRRAARNSKIGYVKMVVNFMVNQRLLQEAEERYYPTMRFRALIENYYTEHQGRLYEILNGKEEN
;
A
#
# COMPACT_ATOMS: atom_id res chain seq x y z
N MET A 1 -2.29 -20.75 1.49
CA MET A 1 -2.72 -20.96 0.09
C MET A 1 -1.92 -19.99 -0.76
N THR A 2 -0.92 -20.50 -1.44
CA THR A 2 -0.44 -19.80 -2.61
C THR A 2 -1.68 -19.46 -3.43
N SER A 3 -1.83 -18.22 -3.85
CA SER A 3 -2.79 -17.88 -4.89
C SER A 3 -2.43 -18.76 -6.07
N GLY A 4 -3.06 -19.94 -6.14
CA GLY A 4 -2.94 -20.75 -7.33
C GLY A 4 -3.31 -19.86 -8.50
N GLU A 5 -2.84 -20.15 -9.69
CA GLU A 5 -3.04 -19.37 -10.91
C GLU A 5 -4.50 -18.94 -11.19
N HIS A 6 -5.44 -19.29 -10.31
CA HIS A 6 -6.87 -19.05 -10.40
C HIS A 6 -7.48 -18.30 -9.22
N ASN A 7 -6.70 -17.76 -8.27
CA ASN A 7 -7.26 -16.94 -7.20
C ASN A 7 -7.63 -15.56 -7.75
N ARG A 8 -8.89 -15.40 -8.14
CA ARG A 8 -9.43 -14.16 -8.72
C ARG A 8 -9.36 -12.92 -7.82
N VAL A 9 -8.99 -13.06 -6.56
CA VAL A 9 -8.83 -11.92 -5.65
C VAL A 9 -7.51 -11.21 -5.88
N PHE A 10 -6.45 -11.98 -6.16
CA PHE A 10 -5.10 -11.50 -6.51
C PHE A 10 -4.59 -12.13 -7.82
N GLY A 11 -5.46 -12.75 -8.59
CA GLY A 11 -5.15 -13.46 -9.83
C GLY A 11 -4.83 -12.57 -11.03
N PHE A 12 -4.49 -11.30 -10.77
CA PHE A 12 -4.00 -10.40 -11.80
C PHE A 12 -2.51 -10.63 -12.05
N THR A 13 -2.14 -10.72 -13.30
CA THR A 13 -0.74 -10.53 -13.69
C THR A 13 -0.32 -9.07 -13.46
N ASN A 14 0.98 -8.80 -13.37
CA ASN A 14 1.47 -7.42 -13.22
C ASN A 14 0.98 -6.51 -14.36
N GLU A 15 0.87 -7.02 -15.57
CA GLU A 15 0.37 -6.27 -16.73
C GLU A 15 -1.11 -5.91 -16.59
N GLU A 16 -1.93 -6.84 -16.14
CA GLU A 16 -3.35 -6.62 -15.87
C GLU A 16 -3.55 -5.62 -14.73
N LEU A 17 -2.77 -5.73 -13.66
CA LEU A 17 -2.81 -4.81 -12.53
C LEU A 17 -2.40 -3.39 -12.96
N LYS A 18 -1.30 -3.25 -13.68
CA LYS A 18 -0.89 -1.93 -14.22
C LYS A 18 -2.02 -1.28 -15.00
N LYS A 19 -2.66 -2.05 -15.88
CA LYS A 19 -3.77 -1.57 -16.68
C LYS A 19 -5.00 -1.21 -15.84
N THR A 20 -5.32 -2.03 -14.85
CA THR A 20 -6.51 -1.85 -14.00
C THR A 20 -6.34 -0.68 -13.03
N ILE A 21 -5.17 -0.50 -12.44
CA ILE A 21 -4.86 0.63 -11.54
C ILE A 21 -4.66 1.91 -12.36
N GLY A 22 -4.10 1.82 -13.57
CA GLY A 22 -3.84 2.93 -14.46
C GLY A 22 -2.41 3.44 -14.43
N VAL A 23 -1.46 2.57 -14.05
CA VAL A 23 -0.01 2.83 -14.09
C VAL A 23 0.64 2.11 -15.28
N ARG A 24 1.89 2.47 -15.63
CA ARG A 24 2.59 1.92 -16.80
C ARG A 24 3.86 1.18 -16.45
N LEU A 25 4.62 1.71 -15.50
CA LEU A 25 5.93 1.20 -15.14
C LEU A 25 5.82 0.24 -13.94
N ASN A 26 6.69 -0.74 -13.89
CA ASN A 26 6.73 -1.68 -12.76
C ASN A 26 7.03 -0.97 -11.44
N ARG A 27 7.89 0.05 -11.43
CA ARG A 27 8.17 0.87 -10.23
C ARG A 27 6.91 1.57 -9.70
N GLU A 28 6.04 2.04 -10.59
CA GLU A 28 4.75 2.64 -10.21
C GLU A 28 3.81 1.59 -9.62
N LEU A 29 3.79 0.40 -10.20
CA LEU A 29 3.03 -0.72 -9.68
C LEU A 29 3.51 -1.13 -8.27
N TYR A 30 4.81 -1.18 -8.05
CA TYR A 30 5.38 -1.50 -6.75
C TYR A 30 5.06 -0.43 -5.71
N LEU A 31 5.04 0.84 -6.09
CA LEU A 31 4.54 1.91 -5.21
C LEU A 31 3.07 1.69 -4.85
N CYS A 32 2.23 1.31 -5.82
CA CYS A 32 0.83 0.98 -5.56
C CYS A 32 0.70 -0.22 -4.61
N TYR A 33 1.53 -1.26 -4.76
CA TYR A 33 1.56 -2.38 -3.80
C TYR A 33 1.93 -1.93 -2.40
N TYR A 34 2.91 -1.04 -2.27
CA TYR A 34 3.29 -0.50 -0.98
C TYR A 34 2.16 0.30 -0.33
N ILE A 35 1.44 1.10 -1.11
CA ILE A 35 0.26 1.84 -0.62
C ILE A 35 -0.86 0.87 -0.20
N ILE A 36 -1.16 -0.16 -0.99
CA ILE A 36 -2.15 -1.19 -0.63
C ILE A 36 -1.76 -1.84 0.70
N TYR A 37 -0.50 -2.23 0.83
CA TYR A 37 0.02 -2.83 2.05
C TYR A 37 -0.11 -1.89 3.25
N THR A 38 0.22 -0.61 3.08
CA THR A 38 0.07 0.41 4.12
C THR A 38 -1.40 0.54 4.57
N ILE A 39 -2.34 0.53 3.63
CA ILE A 39 -3.78 0.54 3.95
C ILE A 39 -4.18 -0.73 4.72
N MET A 40 -3.68 -1.91 4.31
CA MET A 40 -3.92 -3.15 5.03
C MET A 40 -3.43 -3.05 6.47
N MET A 41 -2.23 -2.50 6.68
CA MET A 41 -1.64 -2.32 8.01
C MET A 41 -2.44 -1.36 8.89
N GLN A 42 -3.10 -0.36 8.34
CA GLN A 42 -3.97 0.53 9.12
C GLN A 42 -5.15 -0.22 9.74
N PHE A 43 -5.69 -1.21 9.05
CA PHE A 43 -6.81 -2.01 9.50
C PHE A 43 -6.41 -3.30 10.23
N TYR A 44 -5.15 -3.70 10.11
CA TYR A 44 -4.64 -4.85 10.83
C TYR A 44 -4.43 -4.49 12.29
N GLN A 45 -5.07 -5.25 13.16
CA GLN A 45 -4.89 -5.11 14.61
C GLN A 45 -4.54 -6.46 15.19
N ASP A 46 -3.43 -6.48 15.88
CA ASP A 46 -3.13 -7.60 16.77
C ASP A 46 -4.22 -7.67 17.85
N SER A 47 -4.65 -8.88 18.18
CA SER A 47 -5.63 -9.15 19.24
C SER A 47 -5.25 -8.56 20.60
N ALA A 48 -4.02 -8.10 20.77
CA ALA A 48 -3.51 -7.43 21.95
C ALA A 48 -3.79 -5.91 21.99
N THR A 49 -4.16 -5.30 20.88
CA THR A 49 -4.46 -3.87 20.81
C THR A 49 -5.96 -3.62 20.67
N TYR A 50 -6.55 -2.98 21.68
CA TYR A 50 -7.98 -2.63 21.72
C TYR A 50 -8.38 -1.45 20.84
N SER A 51 -7.48 -0.90 20.03
CA SER A 51 -7.78 0.24 19.17
C SER A 51 -8.25 -0.24 17.81
N TYR A 52 -9.50 0.01 17.49
CA TYR A 52 -10.15 -0.37 16.24
C TYR A 52 -10.26 0.86 15.33
N ILE A 53 -9.63 0.79 14.16
CA ILE A 53 -9.80 1.82 13.12
C ILE A 53 -10.98 1.40 12.23
N GLU A 54 -12.02 2.22 12.22
CA GLU A 54 -13.22 1.97 11.41
C GLU A 54 -13.01 2.34 9.95
N TYR A 55 -12.29 3.43 9.69
CA TYR A 55 -12.06 3.96 8.36
C TYR A 55 -10.70 4.65 8.26
N VAL A 56 -10.26 4.87 7.04
CA VAL A 56 -9.11 5.73 6.72
C VAL A 56 -9.52 6.84 5.76
N LYS A 57 -8.79 7.96 5.80
CA LYS A 57 -8.87 9.03 4.81
C LYS A 57 -7.63 9.01 3.93
N ILE A 58 -7.68 9.72 2.80
CA ILE A 58 -6.53 9.86 1.91
C ILE A 58 -5.31 10.40 2.64
N ASP A 59 -5.50 11.44 3.47
CA ASP A 59 -4.40 12.07 4.23
C ASP A 59 -3.78 11.12 5.26
N ASP A 60 -4.59 10.28 5.92
CA ASP A 60 -4.11 9.26 6.86
C ASP A 60 -3.20 8.25 6.15
N VAL A 61 -3.59 7.84 4.95
CA VAL A 61 -2.81 6.91 4.13
C VAL A 61 -1.49 7.55 3.68
N ILE A 62 -1.52 8.81 3.22
CA ILE A 62 -0.32 9.54 2.82
C ILE A 62 0.66 9.63 3.99
N GLN A 63 0.18 10.04 5.16
CA GLN A 63 0.99 10.14 6.37
C GLN A 63 1.60 8.77 6.75
N ALA A 64 0.83 7.71 6.65
CA ALA A 64 1.30 6.35 6.96
C ALA A 64 2.37 5.88 5.95
N VAL A 65 2.23 6.20 4.66
CA VAL A 65 3.25 5.91 3.65
C VAL A 65 4.53 6.73 3.91
N ASP A 66 4.41 8.02 4.21
CA ASP A 66 5.55 8.89 4.55
C ASP A 66 6.33 8.30 5.74
N GLN A 67 5.63 7.95 6.81
CA GLN A 67 6.24 7.39 8.02
C GLN A 67 6.84 6.00 7.78
N GLY A 68 6.14 5.14 7.05
CA GLY A 68 6.59 3.80 6.76
C GLY A 68 7.85 3.76 5.91
N LEU A 69 7.91 4.54 4.84
CA LEU A 69 9.11 4.62 3.99
C LEU A 69 10.29 5.26 4.73
N ALA A 70 10.06 6.31 5.53
CA ALA A 70 11.10 6.90 6.35
C ALA A 70 11.65 5.92 7.39
N ALA A 71 10.78 5.13 8.03
CA ALA A 71 11.18 4.11 8.99
C ALA A 71 12.01 2.99 8.33
N VAL A 72 11.59 2.49 7.17
CA VAL A 72 12.34 1.46 6.43
C VAL A 72 13.72 1.99 6.04
N ILE A 73 13.81 3.21 5.51
CA ILE A 73 15.10 3.80 5.11
C ILE A 73 16.02 4.02 6.31
N SER A 74 15.49 4.48 7.45
CA SER A 74 16.30 4.69 8.66
C SER A 74 16.83 3.40 9.27
N GLN A 75 16.17 2.27 9.03
CA GLN A 75 16.51 0.97 9.58
C GLN A 75 17.15 0.02 8.57
N ILE A 76 17.38 0.47 7.34
CA ILE A 76 17.78 -0.40 6.22
C ILE A 76 19.11 -1.13 6.49
N GLU A 77 20.01 -0.53 7.26
CA GLU A 77 21.29 -1.14 7.65
C GLU A 77 21.14 -2.21 8.73
N VAL A 78 20.07 -2.14 9.52
CA VAL A 78 19.79 -3.09 10.62
C VAL A 78 18.92 -4.24 10.15
N LEU A 79 18.10 -4.00 9.13
CA LEU A 79 17.22 -5.00 8.57
C LEU A 79 18.00 -6.02 7.73
N VAL A 80 17.74 -7.30 7.95
CA VAL A 80 18.31 -8.38 7.12
C VAL A 80 17.57 -8.43 5.79
N LEU A 81 17.92 -7.51 4.90
CA LEU A 81 17.39 -7.44 3.55
C LEU A 81 18.40 -7.98 2.54
N SER A 82 17.90 -8.59 1.48
CA SER A 82 18.73 -8.83 0.31
C SER A 82 19.04 -7.49 -0.39
N GLU A 83 20.14 -7.42 -1.13
CA GLU A 83 20.52 -6.23 -1.90
C GLU A 83 19.41 -5.77 -2.85
N ILE A 84 18.63 -6.70 -3.41
CA ILE A 84 17.49 -6.40 -4.29
C ILE A 84 16.36 -5.73 -3.51
N GLU A 85 16.03 -6.21 -2.32
CA GLU A 85 14.99 -5.63 -1.46
C GLU A 85 15.40 -4.23 -1.00
N GLU A 86 16.62 -4.05 -0.55
CA GLU A 86 17.16 -2.74 -0.15
C GLU A 86 17.06 -1.72 -1.29
N ASN A 87 17.54 -2.06 -2.47
CA ASN A 87 17.47 -1.19 -3.63
C ASN A 87 16.03 -0.90 -4.06
N SER A 88 15.13 -1.86 -3.92
CA SER A 88 13.69 -1.66 -4.20
C SER A 88 13.06 -0.66 -3.25
N PHE A 89 13.31 -0.77 -1.95
CA PHE A 89 12.80 0.19 -0.96
C PHE A 89 13.38 1.59 -1.13
N LYS A 90 14.69 1.71 -1.40
CA LYS A 90 15.32 2.99 -1.70
C LYS A 90 14.70 3.65 -2.94
N THR A 91 14.46 2.89 -3.97
CA THR A 91 13.80 3.38 -5.19
C THR A 91 12.38 3.87 -4.92
N LEU A 92 11.60 3.13 -4.13
CA LEU A 92 10.24 3.53 -3.75
C LEU A 92 10.24 4.81 -2.91
N ALA A 93 11.14 4.91 -1.94
CA ALA A 93 11.26 6.08 -1.09
C ALA A 93 11.61 7.34 -1.89
N LEU A 94 12.62 7.26 -2.76
CA LEU A 94 13.01 8.37 -3.64
C LEU A 94 11.86 8.77 -4.57
N MET A 95 11.19 7.79 -5.19
CA MET A 95 10.05 8.05 -6.06
C MET A 95 8.91 8.75 -5.32
N TRP A 96 8.64 8.34 -4.07
CA TRP A 96 7.59 8.95 -3.25
C TRP A 96 7.97 10.35 -2.77
N GLU A 97 9.21 10.58 -2.38
CA GLU A 97 9.71 11.90 -1.96
C GLU A 97 9.66 12.93 -3.09
N ASP A 98 9.97 12.51 -4.31
CA ASP A 98 9.95 13.38 -5.50
C ASP A 98 8.52 13.77 -5.93
N LEU A 99 7.49 13.09 -5.44
CA LEU A 99 6.10 13.41 -5.78
C LEU A 99 5.62 14.66 -5.03
N PRO A 100 5.02 15.63 -5.75
CA PRO A 100 4.30 16.72 -5.09
C PRO A 100 3.08 16.19 -4.34
N MET A 101 2.65 16.90 -3.31
CA MET A 101 1.43 16.55 -2.56
C MET A 101 0.20 16.58 -3.47
N ILE A 102 0.04 17.67 -4.21
CA ILE A 102 -1.05 17.94 -5.15
C ILE A 102 -0.43 18.46 -6.45
N THR A 103 -0.98 18.06 -7.59
CA THR A 103 -0.65 18.73 -8.85
C THR A 103 -1.41 20.03 -8.95
N THR A 104 -0.71 21.12 -9.30
CA THR A 104 -1.34 22.43 -9.53
C THR A 104 -2.40 22.39 -10.63
N GLU A 105 -3.48 23.14 -10.43
CA GLU A 105 -4.66 23.16 -11.33
C GLU A 105 -4.37 23.55 -12.80
N GLU A 106 -3.20 24.06 -13.10
CA GLU A 106 -2.79 24.39 -14.47
C GLU A 106 -2.51 23.16 -15.35
N SER A 107 -2.42 21.98 -14.79
CA SER A 107 -2.28 20.76 -15.58
C SER A 107 -3.64 20.23 -16.00
N THR A 108 -4.20 20.78 -17.05
CA THR A 108 -5.38 20.29 -17.78
C THR A 108 -5.24 18.85 -18.31
N ILE A 109 -4.12 18.23 -18.11
CA ILE A 109 -3.84 16.87 -18.52
C ILE A 109 -4.08 15.93 -17.34
N ARG A 110 -5.09 15.08 -17.42
CA ARG A 110 -5.41 14.02 -16.44
C ARG A 110 -4.20 13.19 -15.98
N ARG A 111 -3.11 13.16 -16.75
CA ARG A 111 -1.87 12.47 -16.41
C ARG A 111 -1.06 13.20 -15.33
N ALA A 112 -1.01 14.53 -15.40
CA ALA A 112 -0.28 15.32 -14.39
C ALA A 112 -0.99 15.28 -13.03
N ALA A 113 -2.32 15.27 -13.03
CA ALA A 113 -3.11 15.12 -11.80
C ALA A 113 -2.87 13.79 -11.07
N ARG A 114 -2.44 12.75 -11.78
CA ARG A 114 -2.12 11.45 -11.20
C ARG A 114 -0.70 11.39 -10.62
N ASN A 115 0.20 12.27 -11.05
CA ASN A 115 1.60 12.24 -10.65
C ASN A 115 1.83 13.05 -9.37
N SER A 116 1.10 12.71 -8.33
CA SER A 116 1.16 13.32 -7.01
C SER A 116 0.88 12.25 -5.93
N LYS A 117 1.25 12.54 -4.68
CA LYS A 117 0.96 11.65 -3.56
C LYS A 117 -0.54 11.36 -3.45
N ILE A 118 -1.36 12.39 -3.49
CA ILE A 118 -2.83 12.25 -3.49
C ILE A 118 -3.31 11.46 -4.72
N GLY A 119 -2.76 11.71 -5.89
CA GLY A 119 -3.12 11.00 -7.12
C GLY A 119 -2.86 9.49 -7.03
N TYR A 120 -1.70 9.08 -6.54
CA TYR A 120 -1.38 7.66 -6.36
C TYR A 120 -2.27 7.00 -5.32
N VAL A 121 -2.48 7.63 -4.16
CA VAL A 121 -3.36 7.07 -3.12
C VAL A 121 -4.79 6.95 -3.63
N LYS A 122 -5.32 7.96 -4.34
CA LYS A 122 -6.64 7.88 -4.95
C LYS A 122 -6.77 6.76 -5.99
N MET A 123 -5.76 6.56 -6.84
CA MET A 123 -5.77 5.43 -7.80
C MET A 123 -5.86 4.09 -7.09
N VAL A 124 -5.06 3.90 -6.05
CA VAL A 124 -5.06 2.66 -5.25
C VAL A 124 -6.39 2.46 -4.53
N VAL A 125 -6.89 3.48 -3.86
CA VAL A 125 -8.16 3.40 -3.13
C VAL A 125 -9.31 3.11 -4.08
N ASN A 126 -9.37 3.77 -5.24
CA ASN A 126 -10.39 3.50 -6.27
C ASN A 126 -10.30 2.06 -6.78
N PHE A 127 -9.09 1.55 -6.99
CA PHE A 127 -8.90 0.14 -7.33
C PHE A 127 -9.47 -0.77 -6.24
N MET A 128 -9.16 -0.51 -4.96
CA MET A 128 -9.66 -1.31 -3.84
C MET A 128 -11.19 -1.24 -3.70
N VAL A 129 -11.79 -0.08 -3.95
CA VAL A 129 -13.25 0.07 -3.99
C VAL A 129 -13.85 -0.75 -5.13
N ASN A 130 -13.28 -0.70 -6.32
CA ASN A 130 -13.72 -1.47 -7.47
C ASN A 130 -13.59 -3.00 -7.25
N GLN A 131 -12.58 -3.42 -6.47
CA GLN A 131 -12.41 -4.82 -6.06
C GLN A 131 -13.32 -5.20 -4.87
N ARG A 132 -14.16 -4.30 -4.39
CA ARG A 132 -15.03 -4.49 -3.22
C ARG A 132 -14.26 -4.80 -1.93
N LEU A 133 -13.08 -4.27 -1.80
CA LEU A 133 -12.25 -4.36 -0.58
C LEU A 133 -12.54 -3.19 0.35
N LEU A 134 -12.79 -2.01 -0.21
CA LEU A 134 -13.18 -0.81 0.52
C LEU A 134 -14.55 -0.33 0.05
N GLN A 135 -15.23 0.40 0.94
CA GLN A 135 -16.46 1.14 0.64
C GLN A 135 -16.23 2.61 1.00
N GLU A 136 -16.53 3.49 0.07
CA GLU A 136 -16.44 4.93 0.27
C GLU A 136 -17.77 5.49 0.79
N ALA A 137 -17.68 6.32 1.82
CA ALA A 137 -18.78 7.17 2.30
C ALA A 137 -18.19 8.46 2.88
N GLU A 138 -18.61 9.62 2.37
CA GLU A 138 -18.20 10.94 2.85
C GLU A 138 -16.67 11.13 2.96
N GLU A 139 -15.95 10.79 1.90
CA GLU A 139 -14.49 10.84 1.81
C GLU A 139 -13.77 9.95 2.85
N ARG A 140 -14.48 8.99 3.41
CA ARG A 140 -13.97 7.97 4.31
C ARG A 140 -14.03 6.61 3.65
N TYR A 141 -13.04 5.77 3.90
CA TYR A 141 -12.92 4.45 3.29
C TYR A 141 -12.97 3.39 4.37
N TYR A 142 -14.03 2.58 4.31
CA TYR A 142 -14.33 1.52 5.28
C TYR A 142 -13.92 0.17 4.71
N PRO A 143 -13.27 -0.71 5.50
CA PRO A 143 -12.96 -2.05 5.06
C PRO A 143 -14.22 -2.89 5.00
N THR A 144 -14.40 -3.64 3.91
CA THR A 144 -15.48 -4.61 3.78
C THR A 144 -15.16 -5.89 4.56
N MET A 145 -16.17 -6.73 4.79
CA MET A 145 -15.97 -8.08 5.38
C MET A 145 -14.99 -8.92 4.56
N ARG A 146 -15.05 -8.79 3.22
CA ARG A 146 -14.11 -9.45 2.32
C ARG A 146 -12.67 -9.01 2.58
N PHE A 147 -12.43 -7.71 2.77
CA PHE A 147 -11.10 -7.18 3.03
C PHE A 147 -10.57 -7.64 4.38
N ARG A 148 -11.40 -7.63 5.41
CA ARG A 148 -11.04 -8.14 6.75
C ARG A 148 -10.64 -9.61 6.70
N ALA A 149 -11.42 -10.45 6.03
CA ALA A 149 -11.10 -11.86 5.87
C ALA A 149 -9.78 -12.09 5.12
N LEU A 150 -9.48 -11.26 4.11
CA LEU A 150 -8.21 -11.32 3.40
C LEU A 150 -7.02 -10.93 4.27
N ILE A 151 -7.16 -9.88 5.08
CA ILE A 151 -6.11 -9.44 6.01
C ILE A 151 -5.83 -10.55 7.03
N GLU A 152 -6.85 -11.09 7.66
CA GLU A 152 -6.73 -12.16 8.66
C GLU A 152 -6.06 -13.39 8.07
N ASN A 153 -6.49 -13.85 6.90
CA ASN A 153 -5.89 -15.01 6.23
C ASN A 153 -4.44 -14.76 5.82
N TYR A 154 -4.17 -13.57 5.27
CA TYR A 154 -2.81 -13.20 4.85
C TYR A 154 -1.85 -13.21 6.03
N TYR A 155 -2.23 -12.62 7.16
CA TYR A 155 -1.37 -12.57 8.34
C TYR A 155 -1.24 -13.91 9.05
N THR A 156 -2.26 -14.74 9.02
CA THR A 156 -2.18 -16.09 9.59
C THR A 156 -1.21 -16.98 8.80
N GLU A 157 -1.16 -16.84 7.48
CA GLU A 157 -0.29 -17.64 6.61
C GLU A 157 1.13 -17.04 6.45
N HIS A 158 1.24 -15.72 6.52
CA HIS A 158 2.48 -14.98 6.25
C HIS A 158 2.83 -14.08 7.43
N GLN A 159 2.83 -14.59 8.65
CA GLN A 159 3.35 -13.87 9.83
C GLN A 159 4.78 -13.42 9.55
N GLY A 160 4.82 -12.34 8.83
CA GLY A 160 5.89 -12.32 8.24
C GLY A 160 6.84 -11.22 8.01
N ARG A 161 7.65 -11.51 7.04
CA ARG A 161 8.83 -10.75 6.66
C ARG A 161 8.55 -9.28 6.40
N LEU A 162 7.40 -8.94 5.79
CA LEU A 162 7.01 -7.55 5.57
C LEU A 162 6.59 -6.85 6.86
N TYR A 163 5.92 -7.58 7.76
CA TYR A 163 5.57 -7.06 9.08
C TYR A 163 6.83 -6.82 9.93
N GLU A 164 7.79 -7.73 9.90
CA GLU A 164 9.09 -7.60 10.57
C GLU A 164 9.88 -6.43 10.01
N ILE A 165 9.93 -6.28 8.69
CA ILE A 165 10.59 -5.16 8.01
C ILE A 165 9.98 -3.81 8.43
N LEU A 166 8.64 -3.70 8.47
CA LEU A 166 7.97 -2.44 8.74
C LEU A 166 7.84 -2.09 10.22
N ASN A 167 7.81 -3.10 11.10
CA ASN A 167 7.63 -2.87 12.53
C ASN A 167 8.91 -3.08 13.36
N GLY A 168 10.04 -3.39 12.71
CA GLY A 168 11.36 -3.45 13.33
C GLY A 168 11.37 -4.27 14.61
N LYS A 169 10.87 -5.51 14.59
CA LYS A 169 11.03 -6.38 15.74
C LYS A 169 12.50 -6.69 15.93
N GLU A 170 13.07 -6.06 16.94
CA GLU A 170 14.29 -6.54 17.58
C GLU A 170 14.03 -7.96 18.06
N GLU A 171 14.69 -8.93 17.43
CA GLU A 171 14.90 -10.22 18.09
C GLU A 171 15.86 -10.00 19.26
N ASN A 172 15.34 -10.15 20.46
CA ASN A 172 16.16 -10.41 21.65
C ASN A 172 16.58 -11.88 21.67
#